data_3cb8243626f5e4e9f660f13c4f5ab0ec
#
_entry.id   3cb8243626f5e4e9f660f13c4f5ab0ec
#
_cell.length_a   1.000
_cell.length_b   1.000
_cell.length_c   1.000
_cell.angle_alpha   90.00
_cell.angle_beta   90.00
_cell.angle_gamma   90.00
#
_symmetry.space_group_name_H-M   'P 1'
#
loop_
_entity.id
_entity.type
_entity.pdbx_description
1 polymer ?
#
loop_
_entity_poly.entity_id
_entity_poly.type
_entity_poly.pdbx_seq_one_letter_code
_entity_poly.pdbx_strand_id
1 'polypeptide(L)'
;VDHAAVTAPTAITGLKYNGKAQKLAAPGETLEGKIMYKVNDGEWKEEVPIAVNAGTYTVYYKAVRGEGHGETEEQHFDVNVSQKEIGIEWTNTEVIYDGTEKLPTAAAKGLAEGDTCNITVTGGQTEAGTYTAQAAAIDNANYKLPAETTVTFVIRKADFELTGMPQAKTDLVYDGKEQELITAGSAKSESEDR
;
A
#
# COMPACT_ATOMS: atom_id res chain seq x y z
N VAL A 1 55.74 -13.99 0.83
CA VAL A 1 55.07 -12.74 1.10
C VAL A 1 53.95 -13.07 2.09
N ASP A 2 54.14 -12.62 3.34
CA ASP A 2 53.18 -12.87 4.42
C ASP A 2 51.91 -12.07 4.11
N HIS A 3 50.82 -12.78 3.79
CA HIS A 3 49.56 -12.13 3.56
C HIS A 3 49.02 -11.73 4.93
N ALA A 4 49.01 -10.42 5.25
CA ALA A 4 48.34 -9.93 6.45
C ALA A 4 46.92 -10.50 6.52
N ALA A 5 46.59 -11.11 7.64
CA ALA A 5 45.30 -11.73 7.83
C ALA A 5 44.20 -10.69 7.64
N VAL A 6 43.34 -10.94 6.67
CA VAL A 6 42.11 -10.15 6.42
C VAL A 6 40.93 -10.97 6.90
N THR A 7 40.18 -10.43 7.86
CA THR A 7 38.87 -10.95 8.23
C THR A 7 37.84 -10.32 7.31
N ALA A 8 37.22 -11.11 6.46
CA ALA A 8 36.22 -10.62 5.52
C ALA A 8 34.99 -10.06 6.24
N PRO A 9 34.37 -8.96 5.75
CA PRO A 9 33.09 -8.53 6.21
C PRO A 9 32.02 -9.58 5.89
N THR A 10 30.96 -9.61 6.68
CA THR A 10 29.85 -10.57 6.51
C THR A 10 28.53 -9.86 6.32
N ALA A 11 27.65 -10.45 5.49
CA ALA A 11 26.30 -9.94 5.26
C ALA A 11 25.47 -9.94 6.54
N ILE A 12 24.72 -8.85 6.80
CA ILE A 12 23.69 -8.85 7.83
C ILE A 12 22.41 -9.41 7.21
N THR A 13 21.86 -10.43 7.84
CA THR A 13 20.65 -11.12 7.39
C THR A 13 19.41 -10.68 8.17
N GLY A 14 18.21 -10.96 7.61
CA GLY A 14 16.93 -10.68 8.28
C GLY A 14 16.57 -9.20 8.35
N LEU A 15 17.22 -8.33 7.58
CA LEU A 15 16.86 -6.93 7.52
C LEU A 15 15.46 -6.74 6.94
N LYS A 16 14.70 -5.84 7.56
CA LYS A 16 13.35 -5.49 7.15
C LYS A 16 13.22 -3.97 7.17
N TYR A 17 12.56 -3.42 6.17
CA TYR A 17 12.30 -1.99 6.08
C TYR A 17 11.67 -1.43 7.36
N ASN A 18 12.24 -0.33 7.87
CA ASN A 18 11.79 0.33 9.10
C ASN A 18 11.85 1.87 9.04
N GLY A 19 12.10 2.44 7.85
CA GLY A 19 12.25 3.87 7.62
C GLY A 19 13.59 4.46 8.07
N LYS A 20 14.51 3.64 8.60
CA LYS A 20 15.82 4.11 9.12
C LYS A 20 16.97 3.44 8.37
N ALA A 21 18.12 4.13 8.36
CA ALA A 21 19.34 3.57 7.82
C ALA A 21 19.78 2.32 8.62
N GLN A 22 20.04 1.22 7.92
CA GLN A 22 20.47 -0.05 8.48
C GLN A 22 21.80 -0.45 7.86
N LYS A 23 22.74 -0.95 8.67
CA LYS A 23 24.00 -1.50 8.17
C LYS A 23 23.73 -2.76 7.35
N LEU A 24 24.38 -2.86 6.20
CA LEU A 24 24.29 -4.03 5.31
C LEU A 24 25.32 -5.12 5.67
N ALA A 25 26.41 -4.76 6.36
CA ALA A 25 27.48 -5.68 6.70
C ALA A 25 27.96 -5.50 8.14
N ALA A 26 28.41 -6.58 8.76
CA ALA A 26 29.36 -6.51 9.85
C ALA A 26 30.73 -6.15 9.28
N PRO A 27 31.51 -5.24 9.92
CA PRO A 27 32.78 -4.80 9.39
C PRO A 27 33.79 -5.95 9.27
N GLY A 28 34.57 -5.92 8.22
CA GLY A 28 35.79 -6.72 8.13
C GLY A 28 36.95 -6.05 8.87
N GLU A 29 38.03 -6.79 9.11
CA GLU A 29 39.23 -6.33 9.78
C GLU A 29 40.47 -6.66 8.96
N THR A 30 41.49 -5.82 9.04
CA THR A 30 42.81 -6.07 8.47
C THR A 30 43.87 -5.52 9.42
N LEU A 31 44.98 -6.23 9.53
CA LEU A 31 46.13 -5.79 10.36
C LEU A 31 46.88 -4.61 9.74
N GLU A 32 46.81 -4.49 8.42
CA GLU A 32 47.49 -3.43 7.67
C GLU A 32 46.55 -2.87 6.60
N GLY A 33 46.35 -1.55 6.61
CA GLY A 33 45.51 -0.88 5.63
C GLY A 33 44.05 -0.74 6.05
N LYS A 34 43.14 -0.77 5.08
CA LYS A 34 41.72 -0.46 5.25
C LYS A 34 40.87 -1.42 4.44
N ILE A 35 39.69 -1.76 4.94
CA ILE A 35 38.63 -2.39 4.15
C ILE A 35 37.83 -1.31 3.47
N MET A 36 37.75 -1.37 2.16
CA MET A 36 36.89 -0.49 1.35
C MET A 36 35.62 -1.22 0.93
N TYR A 37 34.53 -0.53 0.92
CA TYR A 37 33.19 -1.05 0.55
C TYR A 37 32.59 -0.24 -0.60
N LYS A 38 31.83 -0.91 -1.44
CA LYS A 38 31.02 -0.30 -2.49
C LYS A 38 29.68 -1.01 -2.55
N VAL A 39 28.59 -0.28 -2.75
CA VAL A 39 27.25 -0.85 -2.93
C VAL A 39 26.81 -0.67 -4.36
N ASN A 40 26.43 -1.75 -5.02
CA ASN A 40 26.06 -1.77 -6.43
C ASN A 40 27.14 -1.05 -7.27
N ASP A 41 26.77 -0.09 -8.11
CA ASP A 41 27.69 0.69 -8.96
C ASP A 41 28.19 1.99 -8.29
N GLY A 42 28.09 2.07 -6.95
CA GLY A 42 28.52 3.25 -6.20
C GLY A 42 30.04 3.40 -6.09
N GLU A 43 30.46 4.38 -5.31
CA GLU A 43 31.89 4.67 -5.04
C GLU A 43 32.43 3.83 -3.87
N TRP A 44 33.75 3.60 -3.88
CA TRP A 44 34.48 2.96 -2.80
C TRP A 44 34.59 3.89 -1.59
N LYS A 45 34.20 3.40 -0.40
CA LYS A 45 34.24 4.12 0.90
C LYS A 45 34.74 3.22 2.00
N GLU A 46 35.32 3.83 3.05
CA GLU A 46 35.77 3.08 4.26
C GLU A 46 34.60 2.71 5.16
N GLU A 47 33.54 3.50 5.15
CA GLU A 47 32.38 3.30 6.03
C GLU A 47 31.63 2.03 5.63
N VAL A 48 31.20 1.29 6.65
CA VAL A 48 30.31 0.15 6.45
C VAL A 48 29.04 0.61 5.75
N PRO A 49 28.66 -0.02 4.63
CA PRO A 49 27.51 0.43 3.84
C PRO A 49 26.20 0.30 4.60
N ILE A 50 25.33 1.27 4.34
CA ILE A 50 23.98 1.36 4.89
C ILE A 50 22.96 1.44 3.78
N ALA A 51 21.72 0.98 4.06
CA ALA A 51 20.57 1.20 3.21
C ALA A 51 19.36 1.61 4.05
N VAL A 52 18.45 2.38 3.44
CA VAL A 52 17.16 2.76 4.03
C VAL A 52 16.04 1.94 3.39
N ASN A 53 15.99 1.87 2.07
CA ASN A 53 14.89 1.27 1.32
C ASN A 53 14.93 -0.25 1.30
N ALA A 54 13.76 -0.88 1.10
CA ALA A 54 13.68 -2.30 0.78
C ALA A 54 14.30 -2.58 -0.59
N GLY A 55 14.97 -3.71 -0.72
CA GLY A 55 15.65 -4.11 -1.96
C GLY A 55 16.80 -5.06 -1.72
N THR A 56 17.41 -5.52 -2.80
CA THR A 56 18.63 -6.31 -2.78
C THR A 56 19.81 -5.42 -3.12
N TYR A 57 20.85 -5.50 -2.32
CA TYR A 57 22.07 -4.70 -2.41
C TYR A 57 23.27 -5.62 -2.56
N THR A 58 24.05 -5.47 -3.62
CA THR A 58 25.34 -6.15 -3.75
C THR A 58 26.41 -5.31 -3.09
N VAL A 59 26.99 -5.83 -2.02
CA VAL A 59 28.08 -5.19 -1.28
C VAL A 59 29.39 -5.77 -1.76
N TYR A 60 30.20 -4.94 -2.40
CA TYR A 60 31.57 -5.28 -2.79
C TYR A 60 32.53 -4.82 -1.71
N TYR A 61 33.62 -5.53 -1.53
CA TYR A 61 34.69 -5.16 -0.61
C TYR A 61 36.05 -5.57 -1.10
N LYS A 62 37.08 -4.84 -0.69
CA LYS A 62 38.51 -5.14 -0.88
C LYS A 62 39.31 -4.55 0.25
N ALA A 63 40.47 -5.14 0.55
CA ALA A 63 41.44 -4.53 1.44
C ALA A 63 42.44 -3.71 0.61
N VAL A 64 42.66 -2.45 1.03
CA VAL A 64 43.62 -1.52 0.44
C VAL A 64 44.71 -1.28 1.46
N ARG A 65 45.95 -1.59 1.14
CA ARG A 65 47.11 -1.36 1.98
C ARG A 65 47.67 0.03 1.72
N GLY A 66 48.50 0.55 2.64
CA GLY A 66 49.14 1.85 2.49
C GLY A 66 50.10 1.91 1.29
N GLU A 67 50.68 3.08 1.05
CA GLU A 67 51.54 3.37 -0.12
C GLU A 67 52.57 2.27 -0.39
N GLY A 68 52.58 1.73 -1.63
CA GLY A 68 53.51 0.69 -2.09
C GLY A 68 53.06 -0.76 -1.85
N HIS A 69 51.91 -1.00 -1.23
CA HIS A 69 51.37 -2.34 -0.98
C HIS A 69 50.01 -2.49 -1.70
N GLY A 70 49.87 -3.41 -2.60
CA GLY A 70 48.72 -3.59 -3.49
C GLY A 70 47.38 -3.77 -2.78
N GLU A 71 46.34 -3.87 -3.59
CA GLU A 71 44.93 -4.18 -3.15
C GLU A 71 44.70 -5.70 -3.22
N THR A 72 43.73 -6.21 -2.42
CA THR A 72 43.22 -7.56 -2.63
C THR A 72 42.26 -7.57 -3.84
N GLU A 73 41.97 -8.76 -4.34
CA GLU A 73 40.88 -8.91 -5.31
C GLU A 73 39.55 -8.45 -4.71
N GLU A 74 38.70 -7.90 -5.56
CA GLU A 74 37.32 -7.49 -5.21
C GLU A 74 36.50 -8.76 -4.93
N GLN A 75 35.80 -8.75 -3.79
CA GLN A 75 34.86 -9.78 -3.39
C GLN A 75 33.48 -9.14 -3.18
N HIS A 76 32.43 -9.92 -3.18
CA HIS A 76 31.09 -9.40 -2.95
C HIS A 76 30.16 -10.40 -2.26
N PHE A 77 29.05 -9.91 -1.72
CA PHE A 77 27.91 -10.67 -1.24
C PHE A 77 26.63 -9.83 -1.38
N ASP A 78 25.49 -10.51 -1.46
CA ASP A 78 24.20 -9.85 -1.54
C ASP A 78 23.55 -9.73 -0.16
N VAL A 79 22.85 -8.60 0.07
CA VAL A 79 22.08 -8.31 1.27
C VAL A 79 20.67 -7.90 0.87
N ASN A 80 19.69 -8.55 1.45
CA ASN A 80 18.29 -8.23 1.19
C ASN A 80 17.68 -7.50 2.39
N VAL A 81 17.16 -6.29 2.14
CA VAL A 81 16.24 -5.58 3.03
C VAL A 81 14.81 -5.87 2.57
N SER A 82 14.11 -6.72 3.30
CA SER A 82 12.75 -7.14 2.93
C SER A 82 11.74 -6.00 3.10
N GLN A 83 10.69 -6.01 2.26
CA GLN A 83 9.55 -5.11 2.40
C GLN A 83 8.85 -5.31 3.75
N LYS A 84 8.30 -4.21 4.28
CA LYS A 84 7.44 -4.24 5.47
C LYS A 84 6.01 -4.49 5.04
N GLU A 85 5.35 -5.47 5.65
CA GLU A 85 3.94 -5.73 5.42
C GLU A 85 3.10 -4.67 6.13
N ILE A 86 2.09 -4.12 5.42
CA ILE A 86 1.13 -3.16 5.98
C ILE A 86 -0.07 -3.88 6.55
N GLY A 87 -0.79 -3.22 7.47
CA GLY A 87 -2.19 -3.52 7.77
C GLY A 87 -3.10 -2.74 6.83
N ILE A 88 -4.33 -3.22 6.65
CA ILE A 88 -5.37 -2.51 5.89
C ILE A 88 -6.52 -2.17 6.83
N GLU A 89 -6.88 -0.90 6.89
CA GLU A 89 -8.10 -0.44 7.54
C GLU A 89 -9.13 -0.08 6.47
N TRP A 90 -10.24 -0.79 6.51
CA TRP A 90 -11.33 -0.59 5.57
C TRP A 90 -12.40 0.32 6.15
N THR A 91 -12.93 1.22 5.32
CA THR A 91 -14.06 2.10 5.65
C THR A 91 -15.07 2.10 4.51
N ASN A 92 -16.28 2.62 4.75
CA ASN A 92 -17.38 2.64 3.79
C ASN A 92 -17.79 1.22 3.32
N THR A 93 -17.73 0.25 4.22
CA THR A 93 -18.12 -1.14 3.94
C THR A 93 -19.62 -1.37 4.00
N GLU A 94 -20.39 -0.36 4.40
CA GLU A 94 -21.85 -0.36 4.41
C GLU A 94 -22.36 1.00 3.96
N VAL A 95 -23.09 1.03 2.85
CA VAL A 95 -23.55 2.25 2.20
C VAL A 95 -24.97 2.06 1.66
N ILE A 96 -25.67 3.15 1.37
CA ILE A 96 -27.02 3.14 0.78
C ILE A 96 -26.90 3.34 -0.73
N TYR A 97 -27.74 2.66 -1.49
CA TYR A 97 -27.89 2.85 -2.93
C TYR A 97 -28.37 4.27 -3.26
N ASP A 98 -27.66 4.93 -4.18
CA ASP A 98 -28.01 6.26 -4.70
C ASP A 98 -27.85 6.36 -6.23
N GLY A 99 -27.69 5.22 -6.92
CA GLY A 99 -27.47 5.16 -8.36
C GLY A 99 -26.03 5.42 -8.79
N THR A 100 -25.12 5.70 -7.87
CA THR A 100 -23.68 5.89 -8.16
C THR A 100 -22.85 4.68 -7.74
N GLU A 101 -21.67 4.51 -8.36
CA GLU A 101 -20.75 3.45 -7.98
C GLU A 101 -20.28 3.62 -6.52
N LYS A 102 -20.32 2.54 -5.77
CA LYS A 102 -19.84 2.43 -4.39
C LYS A 102 -18.60 1.54 -4.35
N LEU A 103 -17.57 2.04 -3.67
CA LEU A 103 -16.30 1.35 -3.46
C LEU A 103 -15.82 1.64 -2.04
N PRO A 104 -15.51 0.61 -1.22
CA PRO A 104 -14.85 0.81 0.07
C PRO A 104 -13.53 1.55 -0.06
N THR A 105 -13.16 2.25 1.00
CA THR A 105 -11.85 2.92 1.07
C THR A 105 -10.92 2.09 1.95
N ALA A 106 -9.66 1.97 1.53
CA ALA A 106 -8.62 1.27 2.26
C ALA A 106 -7.51 2.23 2.68
N ALA A 107 -7.14 2.22 3.95
CA ALA A 107 -6.01 2.98 4.48
C ALA A 107 -4.91 2.05 4.97
N ALA A 108 -3.67 2.34 4.59
CA ALA A 108 -2.49 1.59 5.04
C ALA A 108 -2.19 1.90 6.52
N LYS A 109 -1.92 0.85 7.29
CA LYS A 109 -1.54 0.93 8.72
C LYS A 109 -0.18 0.32 8.97
N GLY A 110 0.46 0.80 10.04
CA GLY A 110 1.76 0.28 10.48
C GLY A 110 2.93 0.80 9.65
N LEU A 111 2.79 1.94 8.98
CA LEU A 111 3.86 2.59 8.24
C LEU A 111 4.99 3.06 9.18
N ALA A 112 6.18 3.29 8.64
CA ALA A 112 7.24 3.98 9.35
C ALA A 112 6.87 5.48 9.48
N GLU A 113 7.47 6.14 10.46
CA GLU A 113 7.21 7.56 10.72
C GLU A 113 7.57 8.42 9.50
N GLY A 114 6.63 9.26 9.09
CA GLY A 114 6.77 10.13 7.93
C GLY A 114 6.47 9.49 6.57
N ASP A 115 6.23 8.17 6.52
CA ASP A 115 5.90 7.49 5.27
C ASP A 115 4.41 7.62 4.90
N THR A 116 4.17 7.58 3.60
CA THR A 116 2.84 7.43 3.00
C THR A 116 2.80 6.20 2.11
N CYS A 117 1.63 5.56 2.04
CA CYS A 117 1.40 4.41 1.17
C CYS A 117 -0.09 4.40 0.81
N ASN A 118 -0.41 4.67 -0.45
CA ASN A 118 -1.77 4.64 -0.95
C ASN A 118 -2.11 3.25 -1.46
N ILE A 119 -3.34 2.81 -1.19
CA ILE A 119 -3.87 1.52 -1.63
C ILE A 119 -4.84 1.76 -2.77
N THR A 120 -4.62 1.09 -3.90
CA THR A 120 -5.59 1.04 -5.00
C THR A 120 -6.61 -0.05 -4.70
N VAL A 121 -7.89 0.34 -4.62
CA VAL A 121 -9.01 -0.58 -4.38
C VAL A 121 -9.76 -0.82 -5.68
N THR A 122 -10.23 -2.04 -5.89
CA THR A 122 -11.04 -2.47 -7.04
C THR A 122 -12.27 -3.23 -6.57
N GLY A 123 -13.26 -3.42 -7.45
CA GLY A 123 -14.49 -4.16 -7.16
C GLY A 123 -15.68 -3.28 -6.83
N GLY A 124 -15.69 -2.00 -7.25
CA GLY A 124 -16.82 -1.10 -7.10
C GLY A 124 -18.10 -1.63 -7.76
N GLN A 125 -19.26 -1.30 -7.18
CA GLN A 125 -20.57 -1.75 -7.63
C GLN A 125 -21.60 -0.63 -7.48
N THR A 126 -22.65 -0.68 -8.31
CA THR A 126 -23.73 0.32 -8.28
C THR A 126 -25.01 -0.24 -7.63
N GLU A 127 -25.35 -1.50 -7.92
CA GLU A 127 -26.62 -2.07 -7.49
C GLU A 127 -26.63 -2.46 -6.00
N ALA A 128 -27.80 -2.45 -5.38
CA ALA A 128 -27.96 -2.93 -4.01
C ALA A 128 -27.65 -4.43 -3.92
N GLY A 129 -26.79 -4.83 -2.97
CA GLY A 129 -26.31 -6.20 -2.83
C GLY A 129 -25.14 -6.32 -1.87
N THR A 130 -24.59 -7.53 -1.78
CA THR A 130 -23.37 -7.84 -1.02
C THR A 130 -22.27 -8.20 -1.98
N TYR A 131 -21.12 -7.56 -1.85
CA TYR A 131 -20.02 -7.64 -2.80
C TYR A 131 -18.68 -7.75 -2.09
N THR A 132 -17.63 -8.00 -2.86
CA THR A 132 -16.25 -8.06 -2.37
C THR A 132 -15.42 -6.99 -3.09
N ALA A 133 -14.71 -6.18 -2.33
CA ALA A 133 -13.68 -5.26 -2.82
C ALA A 133 -12.29 -5.81 -2.50
N GLN A 134 -11.30 -5.41 -3.28
CA GLN A 134 -9.91 -5.88 -3.15
C GLN A 134 -8.93 -4.71 -3.15
N ALA A 135 -7.97 -4.75 -2.22
CA ALA A 135 -6.76 -3.96 -2.28
C ALA A 135 -5.82 -4.57 -3.34
N ALA A 136 -5.77 -3.96 -4.52
CA ALA A 136 -5.11 -4.53 -5.70
C ALA A 136 -3.64 -4.15 -5.81
N ALA A 137 -3.25 -2.96 -5.36
CA ALA A 137 -1.87 -2.44 -5.45
C ALA A 137 -1.60 -1.40 -4.37
N ILE A 138 -0.32 -1.11 -4.16
CA ILE A 138 0.19 -0.01 -3.34
C ILE A 138 1.26 0.77 -4.10
N ASP A 139 1.44 2.03 -3.76
CA ASP A 139 2.36 2.94 -4.45
C ASP A 139 3.74 3.09 -3.79
N ASN A 140 3.99 2.43 -2.65
CA ASN A 140 5.27 2.52 -1.94
C ASN A 140 6.01 1.17 -1.95
N ALA A 141 7.11 1.11 -2.71
CA ALA A 141 7.91 -0.10 -2.92
C ALA A 141 8.59 -0.64 -1.64
N ASN A 142 8.65 0.13 -0.56
CA ASN A 142 9.19 -0.33 0.72
C ASN A 142 8.21 -1.24 1.48
N TYR A 143 6.97 -1.29 1.03
CA TYR A 143 5.90 -2.06 1.65
C TYR A 143 5.37 -3.15 0.74
N LYS A 144 4.66 -4.07 1.32
CA LYS A 144 3.86 -5.09 0.62
C LYS A 144 2.49 -5.23 1.26
N LEU A 145 1.52 -5.64 0.45
CA LEU A 145 0.19 -5.99 0.94
C LEU A 145 0.25 -7.22 1.86
N PRO A 146 -0.68 -7.34 2.84
CA PRO A 146 -0.84 -8.55 3.63
C PRO A 146 -1.43 -9.70 2.78
N ALA A 147 -1.50 -10.90 3.35
CA ALA A 147 -2.13 -12.04 2.69
C ALA A 147 -3.63 -11.81 2.44
N GLU A 148 -4.32 -11.18 3.40
CA GLU A 148 -5.74 -10.84 3.27
C GLU A 148 -5.88 -9.44 2.69
N THR A 149 -6.33 -9.36 1.44
CA THR A 149 -6.48 -8.12 0.68
C THR A 149 -7.93 -7.78 0.33
N THR A 150 -8.89 -8.57 0.80
CA THR A 150 -10.30 -8.42 0.44
C THR A 150 -11.16 -7.97 1.61
N VAL A 151 -12.27 -7.33 1.31
CA VAL A 151 -13.33 -7.00 2.26
C VAL A 151 -14.69 -7.21 1.63
N THR A 152 -15.63 -7.72 2.41
CA THR A 152 -17.04 -7.74 2.02
C THR A 152 -17.66 -6.39 2.33
N PHE A 153 -18.44 -5.84 1.38
CA PHE A 153 -19.21 -4.63 1.59
C PHE A 153 -20.65 -4.79 1.11
N VAL A 154 -21.56 -3.97 1.66
CA VAL A 154 -22.98 -4.05 1.41
C VAL A 154 -23.48 -2.71 0.89
N ILE A 155 -24.17 -2.72 -0.23
CA ILE A 155 -25.00 -1.61 -0.72
C ILE A 155 -26.43 -1.94 -0.34
N ARG A 156 -26.96 -1.23 0.64
CA ARG A 156 -28.35 -1.38 1.06
C ARG A 156 -29.29 -0.71 0.05
N LYS A 157 -30.48 -1.25 -0.10
CA LYS A 157 -31.55 -0.55 -0.84
C LYS A 157 -31.83 0.78 -0.17
N ALA A 158 -32.04 1.82 -0.97
CA ALA A 158 -32.57 3.07 -0.46
C ALA A 158 -34.04 2.86 -0.06
N ASP A 159 -34.36 3.29 1.14
CA ASP A 159 -35.75 3.40 1.56
C ASP A 159 -36.36 4.67 0.97
N PHE A 160 -37.66 4.69 0.81
CA PHE A 160 -38.40 5.88 0.41
C PHE A 160 -39.66 6.01 1.22
N GLU A 161 -40.01 7.24 1.53
CA GLU A 161 -41.22 7.61 2.25
C GLU A 161 -42.24 8.18 1.27
N LEU A 162 -43.50 7.76 1.40
CA LEU A 162 -44.60 8.38 0.68
C LEU A 162 -44.94 9.73 1.33
N THR A 163 -44.60 10.83 0.65
CA THR A 163 -44.83 12.19 1.12
C THR A 163 -46.21 12.73 0.70
N GLY A 164 -46.84 12.08 -0.27
CA GLY A 164 -48.21 12.38 -0.69
C GLY A 164 -48.93 11.11 -1.10
N MET A 165 -50.05 10.83 -0.48
CA MET A 165 -50.91 9.72 -0.88
C MET A 165 -51.77 10.12 -2.08
N PRO A 166 -51.92 9.27 -3.12
CA PRO A 166 -52.90 9.49 -4.18
C PRO A 166 -54.31 9.65 -3.58
N GLN A 167 -55.00 10.62 -4.04
CA GLN A 167 -56.41 10.88 -3.60
C GLN A 167 -57.35 10.66 -4.77
N ALA A 168 -58.50 10.04 -4.50
CA ALA A 168 -59.55 9.96 -5.49
C ALA A 168 -60.09 11.37 -5.80
N LYS A 169 -60.24 11.70 -7.07
CA LYS A 169 -60.97 12.92 -7.49
C LYS A 169 -62.46 12.67 -7.34
N THR A 170 -63.10 13.54 -6.58
CA THR A 170 -64.57 13.54 -6.42
C THR A 170 -65.25 14.50 -7.42
N ASP A 171 -66.52 14.36 -7.60
CA ASP A 171 -67.38 15.28 -8.40
C ASP A 171 -67.04 15.30 -9.92
N LEU A 172 -66.47 14.20 -10.43
CA LEU A 172 -66.23 14.05 -11.87
C LEU A 172 -67.53 13.89 -12.61
N VAL A 173 -67.71 14.71 -13.64
CA VAL A 173 -68.93 14.68 -14.50
C VAL A 173 -68.49 14.25 -15.90
N TYR A 174 -69.24 13.34 -16.52
CA TYR A 174 -68.99 12.91 -17.87
C TYR A 174 -69.03 14.07 -18.88
N ASP A 175 -67.91 14.28 -19.60
CA ASP A 175 -67.78 15.33 -20.60
C ASP A 175 -67.37 14.78 -21.99
N GLY A 176 -67.39 13.46 -22.17
CA GLY A 176 -66.98 12.78 -23.39
C GLY A 176 -65.48 12.71 -23.62
N LYS A 177 -64.60 13.06 -22.64
CA LYS A 177 -63.15 13.04 -22.72
C LYS A 177 -62.57 12.15 -21.62
N GLU A 178 -61.33 11.76 -21.75
CA GLU A 178 -60.58 11.10 -20.68
C GLU A 178 -60.43 12.06 -19.48
N GLN A 179 -60.69 11.56 -18.28
CA GLN A 179 -60.53 12.29 -17.04
C GLN A 179 -59.62 11.50 -16.09
N GLU A 180 -58.69 12.20 -15.44
CA GLU A 180 -57.89 11.62 -14.36
C GLU A 180 -58.78 11.32 -13.16
N LEU A 181 -58.76 10.09 -12.67
CA LEU A 181 -59.57 9.61 -11.53
C LEU A 181 -58.93 9.85 -10.18
N ILE A 182 -57.62 10.04 -10.15
CA ILE A 182 -56.84 10.22 -8.92
C ILE A 182 -55.84 11.38 -9.09
N THR A 183 -55.45 12.00 -7.99
CA THR A 183 -54.28 12.87 -7.93
C THR A 183 -53.04 12.03 -7.83
N ALA A 184 -51.93 12.49 -8.41
CA ALA A 184 -50.64 11.82 -8.28
C ALA A 184 -50.18 11.77 -6.82
N GLY A 185 -49.59 10.67 -6.42
CA GLY A 185 -48.82 10.56 -5.19
C GLY A 185 -47.38 11.11 -5.34
N SER A 186 -46.74 11.31 -4.22
CA SER A 186 -45.32 11.68 -4.18
C SER A 186 -44.55 10.82 -3.18
N ALA A 187 -43.30 10.55 -3.47
CA ALA A 187 -42.40 9.83 -2.59
C ALA A 187 -41.05 10.56 -2.54
N LYS A 188 -40.32 10.46 -1.42
CA LYS A 188 -39.00 10.99 -1.19
C LYS A 188 -38.06 9.86 -0.83
N SER A 189 -36.88 9.82 -1.43
CA SER A 189 -35.81 8.85 -1.12
C SER A 189 -34.89 9.39 0.00
N GLU A 190 -34.47 8.53 0.92
CA GLU A 190 -33.47 8.91 1.95
C GLU A 190 -32.13 9.40 1.37
N SER A 191 -31.84 9.11 0.12
CA SER A 191 -30.62 9.56 -0.55
C SER A 191 -30.59 11.06 -0.87
N GLU A 192 -31.75 11.76 -0.81
CA GLU A 192 -31.87 13.19 -1.17
C GLU A 192 -31.62 14.17 -0.01
N ASP A 193 -31.42 13.67 1.22
CA ASP A 193 -31.30 14.50 2.44
C ASP A 193 -29.88 14.56 3.06
N ARG A 194 -28.79 14.22 2.32
CA ARG A 194 -27.40 14.34 2.84
C ARG A 194 -26.51 15.14 1.95
#